data_3d581eaa6e1a9d2d08f25f8af1670580
#
_entry.id   3d581eaa6e1a9d2d08f25f8af1670580
#
_cell.length_a   1.000
_cell.length_b   1.000
_cell.length_c   1.000
_cell.angle_alpha   90.00
_cell.angle_beta   90.00
_cell.angle_gamma   90.00
#
_symmetry.space_group_name_H-M   'P 1'
#
loop_
_entity.id
_entity.type
_entity.pdbx_description
1 polymer ?
#
loop_
_entity_poly.entity_id
_entity_poly.type
_entity_poly.pdbx_seq_one_letter_code
_entity_poly.pdbx_strand_id
1 'polypeptide(L)'
;MKRAPVIPKHTVTPPVETSPSATSAAPMVDSLIARVGVMARGNSITLPVCGKEVKFTLEVIPADSVESTTSVWSGNERDQDLLTEDSLDDLIPSFLLTGQQTPAFGRRMAGVVEVADGSRRRKAAILTTSDYRVLVGELDDEQMGTLSRLGNDYRPTSAYERGKRYAHRLEHEFNGNISWLADAENISRKIITRCINTARLPKSVVALFNHPGELSARTGESLYKTFSGKEEQLLQQAERLHERKKAGVMFEADEVISLLTEVLKKPAGKETTSSRHQFAPGASVLYK
;
A
#
# COMPACT_ATOMS: atom_id res chain seq x y z
N MET A 1 2.42 76.38 5.27
CA MET A 1 1.88 75.51 4.21
C MET A 1 2.98 74.62 3.67
N LYS A 2 2.95 73.31 4.03
CA LYS A 2 3.94 72.33 3.55
C LYS A 2 3.36 71.61 2.31
N ARG A 3 4.08 71.69 1.18
CA ARG A 3 3.72 71.03 -0.08
C ARG A 3 3.98 69.59 0.01
N ALA A 4 2.99 68.77 -0.49
CA ALA A 4 3.11 67.31 -0.61
C ALA A 4 4.11 66.92 -1.72
N PRO A 5 4.80 65.75 -1.59
CA PRO A 5 5.74 65.30 -2.60
C PRO A 5 5.01 64.75 -3.82
N VAL A 6 5.52 65.09 -5.00
CA VAL A 6 5.04 64.62 -6.31
C VAL A 6 5.63 63.26 -6.59
N ILE A 7 4.77 62.28 -6.90
CA ILE A 7 5.16 60.94 -7.33
C ILE A 7 5.51 61.00 -8.83
N PRO A 8 6.69 60.57 -9.28
CA PRO A 8 7.01 60.50 -10.70
C PRO A 8 6.32 59.32 -11.36
N LYS A 9 5.74 59.57 -12.54
CA LYS A 9 5.10 58.58 -13.40
C LYS A 9 6.12 57.64 -14.02
N HIS A 10 5.81 56.36 -13.91
CA HIS A 10 6.10 55.23 -14.79
C HIS A 10 7.33 55.28 -15.72
N THR A 11 8.40 54.64 -15.32
CA THR A 11 9.36 54.06 -16.23
C THR A 11 8.86 52.65 -16.63
N VAL A 12 8.53 52.48 -17.90
CA VAL A 12 8.18 51.18 -18.47
C VAL A 12 9.48 50.37 -18.56
N THR A 13 9.63 49.39 -17.69
CA THR A 13 10.68 48.37 -17.80
C THR A 13 10.31 47.40 -18.94
N PRO A 14 11.23 47.09 -19.86
CA PRO A 14 10.94 46.08 -20.88
C PRO A 14 10.68 44.72 -20.21
N PRO A 15 9.87 43.86 -20.85
CA PRO A 15 9.57 42.57 -20.27
C PRO A 15 10.84 41.75 -20.13
N VAL A 16 11.14 41.34 -18.90
CA VAL A 16 12.15 40.30 -18.64
C VAL A 16 11.61 39.03 -19.28
N GLU A 17 12.33 38.52 -20.26
CA GLU A 17 12.12 37.16 -20.75
C GLU A 17 12.27 36.21 -19.56
N THR A 18 11.15 35.81 -18.99
CA THR A 18 11.10 34.67 -18.07
C THR A 18 11.46 33.45 -18.89
N SER A 19 12.65 32.93 -18.67
CA SER A 19 12.99 31.54 -18.99
C SER A 19 11.84 30.66 -18.57
N PRO A 20 11.42 29.68 -19.41
CA PRO A 20 10.32 28.81 -19.03
C PRO A 20 10.70 28.13 -17.70
N SER A 21 10.01 28.51 -16.66
CA SER A 21 10.00 27.78 -15.39
C SER A 21 9.71 26.35 -15.76
N ALA A 22 10.59 25.43 -15.33
CA ALA A 22 10.39 24.01 -15.48
C ALA A 22 8.97 23.69 -14.99
N THR A 23 8.07 23.48 -15.95
CA THR A 23 6.76 22.91 -15.71
C THR A 23 7.03 21.61 -14.97
N SER A 24 6.59 21.54 -13.71
CA SER A 24 6.52 20.24 -13.02
C SER A 24 5.83 19.31 -13.99
N ALA A 25 6.56 18.28 -14.46
CA ALA A 25 6.00 17.30 -15.37
C ALA A 25 4.70 16.81 -14.73
N ALA A 26 3.57 17.12 -15.38
CA ALA A 26 2.30 16.52 -15.00
C ALA A 26 2.55 15.01 -14.90
N PRO A 27 2.07 14.34 -13.85
CA PRO A 27 2.37 12.94 -13.65
C PRO A 27 2.13 12.21 -14.96
N MET A 28 3.11 11.45 -15.40
CA MET A 28 3.09 10.74 -16.71
C MET A 28 1.81 9.94 -16.91
N VAL A 29 1.16 9.58 -15.82
CA VAL A 29 -0.08 8.81 -15.75
C VAL A 29 -1.30 9.63 -16.17
N ASP A 30 -1.41 10.92 -15.82
CA ASP A 30 -2.51 11.77 -16.33
C ASP A 30 -2.41 11.91 -17.86
N SER A 31 -1.19 11.99 -18.39
CA SER A 31 -0.97 11.99 -19.83
C SER A 31 -1.26 10.63 -20.47
N LEU A 32 -1.04 9.52 -19.75
CA LEU A 32 -1.39 8.16 -20.18
C LEU A 32 -2.90 7.95 -20.21
N ILE A 33 -3.62 8.37 -19.17
CA ILE A 33 -5.10 8.29 -19.10
C ILE A 33 -5.73 9.13 -20.21
N ALA A 34 -5.24 10.34 -20.44
CA ALA A 34 -5.74 11.19 -21.53
C ALA A 34 -5.50 10.58 -22.92
N ARG A 35 -4.38 9.87 -23.12
CA ARG A 35 -4.05 9.20 -24.38
C ARG A 35 -4.81 7.91 -24.61
N VAL A 36 -5.12 7.15 -23.56
CA VAL A 36 -5.98 5.95 -23.67
C VAL A 36 -7.39 6.33 -24.16
N GLY A 37 -7.89 7.51 -23.84
CA GLY A 37 -9.13 8.04 -24.42
C GLY A 37 -9.11 8.29 -25.94
N VAL A 38 -7.95 8.33 -26.55
CA VAL A 38 -7.77 8.53 -28.01
C VAL A 38 -7.73 7.19 -28.78
N MET A 39 -7.79 6.04 -28.12
CA MET A 39 -7.77 4.71 -28.76
C MET A 39 -9.00 4.39 -29.63
N ALA A 40 -9.74 5.40 -30.10
CA ALA A 40 -10.97 5.23 -30.87
C ALA A 40 -10.77 4.61 -32.28
N ARG A 41 -9.56 4.29 -32.71
CA ARG A 41 -9.30 3.74 -34.07
C ARG A 41 -8.35 2.53 -34.15
N GLY A 42 -8.03 1.88 -33.05
CA GLY A 42 -7.18 0.67 -33.03
C GLY A 42 -6.89 0.20 -31.64
N ASN A 43 -6.70 -1.11 -31.45
CA ASN A 43 -6.41 -1.70 -30.13
C ASN A 43 -4.97 -1.43 -29.65
N SER A 44 -4.22 -0.51 -30.27
CA SER A 44 -2.83 -0.25 -29.90
C SER A 44 -2.52 1.24 -29.72
N ILE A 45 -1.58 1.53 -28.81
CA ILE A 45 -1.07 2.86 -28.52
C ILE A 45 0.45 2.79 -28.36
N THR A 46 1.16 3.81 -28.83
CA THR A 46 2.61 3.94 -28.61
C THR A 46 2.87 4.97 -27.53
N LEU A 47 3.65 4.59 -26.52
CA LEU A 47 3.97 5.41 -25.36
C LEU A 47 5.48 5.38 -25.08
N PRO A 48 6.08 6.50 -24.66
CA PRO A 48 7.47 6.51 -24.22
C PRO A 48 7.61 5.86 -22.84
N VAL A 49 8.48 4.85 -22.73
CA VAL A 49 8.85 4.21 -21.46
C VAL A 49 10.37 4.15 -21.39
N CYS A 50 10.97 4.74 -20.36
CA CYS A 50 12.43 4.87 -20.22
C CYS A 50 13.10 5.47 -21.47
N GLY A 51 12.46 6.50 -22.07
CA GLY A 51 12.99 7.18 -23.26
C GLY A 51 12.88 6.40 -24.58
N LYS A 52 12.28 5.22 -24.58
CA LYS A 52 12.03 4.39 -25.76
C LYS A 52 10.53 4.36 -26.09
N GLU A 53 10.18 4.46 -27.37
CA GLU A 53 8.80 4.29 -27.81
C GLU A 53 8.40 2.81 -27.77
N VAL A 54 7.41 2.48 -26.94
CA VAL A 54 6.87 1.13 -26.79
C VAL A 54 5.45 1.08 -27.34
N LYS A 55 5.19 0.16 -28.26
CA LYS A 55 3.86 -0.11 -28.76
C LYS A 55 3.14 -1.07 -27.82
N PHE A 56 2.02 -0.62 -27.28
CA PHE A 56 1.12 -1.42 -26.44
C PHE A 56 -0.12 -1.83 -27.23
N THR A 57 -0.55 -3.06 -27.06
CA THR A 57 -1.83 -3.57 -27.57
C THR A 57 -2.77 -3.82 -26.40
N LEU A 58 -4.00 -3.32 -26.49
CA LEU A 58 -5.03 -3.60 -25.48
C LEU A 58 -5.52 -5.03 -25.65
N GLU A 59 -5.35 -5.80 -24.61
CA GLU A 59 -5.91 -7.13 -24.47
C GLU A 59 -7.01 -7.14 -23.40
N VAL A 60 -8.12 -7.80 -23.72
CA VAL A 60 -9.22 -8.05 -22.78
C VAL A 60 -9.15 -9.53 -22.43
N ILE A 61 -8.80 -9.82 -21.19
CA ILE A 61 -8.68 -11.17 -20.68
C ILE A 61 -10.00 -11.56 -20.04
N PRO A 62 -10.66 -12.63 -20.50
CA PRO A 62 -11.93 -13.07 -19.95
C PRO A 62 -11.84 -13.37 -18.44
N ALA A 63 -12.91 -13.10 -17.72
CA ALA A 63 -13.00 -13.22 -16.27
C ALA A 63 -12.52 -14.58 -15.72
N ASP A 64 -12.89 -15.68 -16.38
CA ASP A 64 -12.52 -17.04 -16.03
C ASP A 64 -11.04 -17.38 -16.25
N SER A 65 -10.37 -16.59 -17.07
CA SER A 65 -8.98 -16.79 -17.48
C SER A 65 -7.98 -15.86 -16.78
N VAL A 66 -8.45 -14.85 -16.05
CA VAL A 66 -7.59 -13.82 -15.45
C VAL A 66 -6.54 -14.46 -14.52
N GLU A 67 -6.95 -15.36 -13.65
CA GLU A 67 -6.05 -15.96 -12.67
C GLU A 67 -4.99 -16.83 -13.32
N SER A 68 -5.37 -17.63 -14.32
CA SER A 68 -4.51 -18.63 -14.98
C SER A 68 -3.60 -18.06 -16.05
N THR A 69 -4.01 -16.97 -16.74
CA THR A 69 -3.26 -16.40 -17.88
C THR A 69 -2.51 -15.12 -17.55
N THR A 70 -2.62 -14.63 -16.31
CA THR A 70 -1.90 -13.45 -15.84
C THR A 70 -1.15 -13.73 -14.56
N SER A 71 -0.04 -13.05 -14.35
CA SER A 71 0.73 -13.02 -13.10
C SER A 71 1.13 -11.59 -12.76
N VAL A 72 1.43 -11.33 -11.51
CA VAL A 72 2.05 -10.06 -11.14
C VAL A 72 3.55 -10.22 -11.29
N TRP A 73 4.18 -9.24 -11.95
CA TRP A 73 5.62 -9.22 -12.13
C TRP A 73 6.36 -9.29 -10.79
N SER A 74 7.41 -10.11 -10.71
CA SER A 74 8.13 -10.39 -9.46
C SER A 74 8.78 -9.16 -8.81
N GLY A 75 9.10 -8.15 -9.59
CA GLY A 75 9.63 -6.86 -9.10
C GLY A 75 8.56 -5.88 -8.61
N ASN A 76 7.27 -6.25 -8.65
CA ASN A 76 6.21 -5.40 -8.09
C ASN A 76 6.29 -5.40 -6.56
N GLU A 77 6.31 -4.20 -5.97
CA GLU A 77 6.48 -4.02 -4.52
C GLU A 77 5.23 -4.33 -3.70
N ARG A 78 4.08 -4.47 -4.35
CA ARG A 78 2.79 -4.72 -3.69
C ARG A 78 2.69 -6.17 -3.23
N ASP A 79 2.46 -6.38 -1.93
CA ASP A 79 2.22 -7.72 -1.36
C ASP A 79 0.84 -8.22 -1.78
N GLN A 80 0.80 -9.22 -2.66
CA GLN A 80 -0.44 -9.75 -3.24
C GLN A 80 -1.34 -10.45 -2.23
N ASP A 81 -0.77 -11.03 -1.18
CA ASP A 81 -1.55 -11.72 -0.14
C ASP A 81 -2.26 -10.74 0.82
N LEU A 82 -1.86 -9.46 0.80
CA LEU A 82 -2.53 -8.40 1.55
C LEU A 82 -3.62 -7.70 0.72
N LEU A 83 -3.86 -8.14 -0.52
CA LEU A 83 -4.96 -7.68 -1.36
C LEU A 83 -6.22 -8.50 -1.05
N THR A 84 -6.92 -8.09 -0.01
CA THR A 84 -8.23 -8.61 0.40
C THR A 84 -9.37 -7.80 -0.20
N GLU A 85 -10.60 -8.25 -0.03
CA GLU A 85 -11.79 -7.50 -0.43
C GLU A 85 -11.84 -6.14 0.29
N ASP A 86 -11.60 -6.11 1.60
CA ASP A 86 -11.54 -4.87 2.40
C ASP A 86 -10.47 -3.90 1.88
N SER A 87 -9.31 -4.41 1.44
CA SER A 87 -8.23 -3.57 0.91
C SER A 87 -8.51 -3.00 -0.50
N LEU A 88 -9.57 -3.47 -1.14
CA LEU A 88 -10.01 -3.10 -2.49
C LEU A 88 -11.40 -2.43 -2.50
N ASP A 89 -11.86 -1.95 -1.35
CA ASP A 89 -13.16 -1.29 -1.15
C ASP A 89 -13.39 -0.08 -2.07
N ASP A 90 -12.31 0.57 -2.48
CA ASP A 90 -12.30 1.67 -3.45
C ASP A 90 -12.46 1.23 -4.91
N LEU A 91 -12.15 -0.04 -5.24
CA LEU A 91 -12.18 -0.58 -6.60
C LEU A 91 -13.40 -1.49 -6.86
N ILE A 92 -13.74 -2.36 -5.93
CA ILE A 92 -14.78 -3.37 -6.10
C ILE A 92 -16.12 -2.76 -6.53
N PRO A 93 -16.62 -1.68 -5.91
CA PRO A 93 -17.91 -1.09 -6.33
C PRO A 93 -17.89 -0.62 -7.79
N SER A 94 -16.78 -0.02 -8.24
CA SER A 94 -16.67 0.44 -9.62
C SER A 94 -16.55 -0.71 -10.62
N PHE A 95 -15.84 -1.79 -10.24
CA PHE A 95 -15.74 -3.00 -11.07
C PHE A 95 -17.11 -3.66 -11.27
N LEU A 96 -17.90 -3.78 -10.21
CA LEU A 96 -19.26 -4.33 -10.29
C LEU A 96 -20.22 -3.47 -11.11
N LEU A 97 -20.06 -2.14 -11.07
CA LEU A 97 -20.96 -1.22 -11.76
C LEU A 97 -20.60 -1.01 -13.23
N THR A 98 -19.31 -0.84 -13.54
CA THR A 98 -18.86 -0.39 -14.87
C THR A 98 -17.73 -1.22 -15.46
N GLY A 99 -17.24 -2.23 -14.74
CA GLY A 99 -16.03 -2.96 -15.06
C GLY A 99 -14.76 -2.12 -14.91
N GLN A 100 -13.65 -2.66 -15.38
CA GLN A 100 -12.36 -1.96 -15.32
C GLN A 100 -12.33 -0.78 -16.30
N GLN A 101 -12.15 0.43 -15.79
CA GLN A 101 -12.10 1.66 -16.60
C GLN A 101 -10.69 1.96 -17.13
N THR A 102 -9.66 1.76 -16.30
CA THR A 102 -8.27 2.04 -16.66
C THR A 102 -7.52 0.74 -16.89
N PRO A 103 -6.94 0.50 -18.07
CA PRO A 103 -6.14 -0.69 -18.32
C PRO A 103 -4.92 -0.79 -17.39
N ALA A 104 -4.49 -2.00 -17.15
CA ALA A 104 -3.20 -2.31 -16.55
C ALA A 104 -2.07 -2.22 -17.58
N PHE A 105 -0.80 -2.32 -17.16
CA PHE A 105 0.35 -2.40 -18.03
C PHE A 105 1.15 -3.67 -17.73
N GLY A 106 1.63 -4.33 -18.79
CA GLY A 106 2.42 -5.53 -18.64
C GLY A 106 3.09 -5.97 -19.92
N ARG A 107 3.76 -7.11 -19.83
CA ARG A 107 4.39 -7.80 -20.96
C ARG A 107 3.93 -9.25 -21.04
N ARG A 108 4.13 -9.88 -22.17
CA ARG A 108 3.86 -11.32 -22.34
C ARG A 108 5.16 -12.12 -22.23
N MET A 109 5.19 -13.06 -21.29
CA MET A 109 6.31 -13.99 -21.10
C MET A 109 5.78 -15.42 -21.07
N ALA A 110 6.29 -16.29 -21.92
CA ALA A 110 5.92 -17.71 -21.99
C ALA A 110 4.39 -17.98 -22.03
N GLY A 111 3.63 -17.11 -22.72
CA GLY A 111 2.17 -17.24 -22.83
C GLY A 111 1.36 -16.55 -21.72
N VAL A 112 2.01 -16.18 -20.61
CA VAL A 112 1.37 -15.49 -19.47
C VAL A 112 1.61 -13.98 -19.59
N VAL A 113 0.64 -13.16 -19.19
CA VAL A 113 0.79 -11.72 -19.09
C VAL A 113 1.32 -11.35 -17.71
N GLU A 114 2.58 -10.91 -17.64
CA GLU A 114 3.16 -10.34 -16.42
C GLU A 114 2.74 -8.88 -16.26
N VAL A 115 2.07 -8.55 -15.18
CA VAL A 115 1.52 -7.22 -14.90
C VAL A 115 2.51 -6.40 -14.07
N ALA A 116 3.02 -5.30 -14.66
CA ALA A 116 3.88 -4.35 -13.98
C ALA A 116 3.06 -3.38 -13.11
N ASP A 117 2.04 -2.74 -13.70
CA ASP A 117 1.08 -1.88 -12.99
C ASP A 117 -0.34 -2.42 -13.15
N GLY A 118 -1.11 -2.38 -12.09
CA GLY A 118 -2.51 -2.81 -12.05
C GLY A 118 -2.75 -4.10 -11.27
N SER A 119 -1.84 -4.50 -10.39
CA SER A 119 -1.99 -5.69 -9.54
C SER A 119 -3.26 -5.64 -8.67
N ARG A 120 -3.64 -4.47 -8.13
CA ARG A 120 -4.89 -4.27 -7.41
C ARG A 120 -6.11 -4.47 -8.32
N ARG A 121 -6.06 -3.92 -9.54
CA ARG A 121 -7.12 -4.10 -10.55
C ARG A 121 -7.26 -5.55 -10.99
N ARG A 122 -6.12 -6.27 -11.13
CA ARG A 122 -6.13 -7.71 -11.37
C ARG A 122 -6.86 -8.48 -10.26
N LYS A 123 -6.52 -8.19 -9.01
CA LYS A 123 -7.17 -8.84 -7.87
C LYS A 123 -8.65 -8.50 -7.79
N ALA A 124 -9.04 -7.24 -8.02
CA ALA A 124 -10.42 -6.83 -8.09
C ALA A 124 -11.19 -7.56 -9.22
N ALA A 125 -10.60 -7.69 -10.42
CA ALA A 125 -11.20 -8.45 -11.52
C ALA A 125 -11.46 -9.92 -11.15
N ILE A 126 -10.50 -10.58 -10.48
CA ILE A 126 -10.68 -11.96 -9.99
C ILE A 126 -11.81 -12.05 -8.97
N LEU A 127 -11.84 -11.15 -7.96
CA LEU A 127 -12.84 -11.18 -6.90
C LEU A 127 -14.26 -10.86 -7.40
N THR A 128 -14.38 -9.99 -8.41
CA THR A 128 -15.68 -9.59 -8.99
C THR A 128 -16.08 -10.42 -10.21
N THR A 129 -15.28 -11.41 -10.60
CA THR A 129 -15.48 -12.22 -11.82
C THR A 129 -15.72 -11.30 -13.04
N SER A 130 -14.82 -10.32 -13.21
CA SER A 130 -14.88 -9.32 -14.29
C SER A 130 -13.74 -9.49 -15.28
N ASP A 131 -13.97 -9.10 -16.53
CA ASP A 131 -12.90 -9.05 -17.54
C ASP A 131 -11.77 -8.12 -17.10
N TYR A 132 -10.54 -8.50 -17.45
CA TYR A 132 -9.34 -7.73 -17.11
C TYR A 132 -8.68 -7.15 -18.34
N ARG A 133 -8.51 -5.83 -18.35
CA ARG A 133 -7.94 -5.06 -19.46
C ARG A 133 -6.49 -4.73 -19.21
N VAL A 134 -5.60 -5.13 -20.12
CA VAL A 134 -4.16 -4.90 -20.02
C VAL A 134 -3.61 -4.34 -21.32
N LEU A 135 -2.78 -3.33 -21.23
CA LEU A 135 -1.92 -2.85 -22.30
C LEU A 135 -0.63 -3.68 -22.28
N VAL A 136 -0.51 -4.58 -23.23
CA VAL A 136 0.62 -5.50 -23.36
C VAL A 136 1.62 -4.94 -24.37
N GLY A 137 2.86 -4.78 -23.95
CA GLY A 137 3.99 -4.30 -24.78
C GLY A 137 5.23 -5.17 -24.63
N GLU A 138 6.18 -4.99 -25.53
CA GLU A 138 7.52 -5.58 -25.40
C GLU A 138 8.33 -4.72 -24.43
N LEU A 139 8.46 -5.19 -23.20
CA LEU A 139 9.07 -4.46 -22.08
C LEU A 139 10.25 -5.26 -21.50
N ASP A 140 11.37 -4.58 -21.28
CA ASP A 140 12.46 -5.10 -20.47
C ASP A 140 12.19 -4.90 -18.96
N ASP A 141 13.04 -5.45 -18.09
CA ASP A 141 12.83 -5.37 -16.62
C ASP A 141 12.96 -3.95 -16.08
N GLU A 142 13.76 -3.08 -16.70
CA GLU A 142 13.88 -1.67 -16.33
C GLU A 142 12.56 -0.93 -16.61
N GLN A 143 11.98 -1.17 -17.75
CA GLN A 143 10.70 -0.59 -18.17
C GLN A 143 9.55 -1.12 -17.28
N MET A 144 9.55 -2.43 -16.98
CA MET A 144 8.59 -3.04 -16.04
C MET A 144 8.69 -2.40 -14.66
N GLY A 145 9.92 -2.23 -14.13
CA GLY A 145 10.16 -1.57 -12.86
C GLY A 145 9.71 -0.11 -12.83
N THR A 146 9.89 0.61 -13.93
CA THR A 146 9.47 2.00 -14.04
C THR A 146 7.95 2.12 -14.05
N LEU A 147 7.24 1.29 -14.83
CA LEU A 147 5.78 1.26 -14.86
C LEU A 147 5.20 0.86 -13.50
N SER A 148 5.81 -0.11 -12.82
CA SER A 148 5.39 -0.52 -11.48
C SER A 148 5.53 0.60 -10.45
N ARG A 149 6.63 1.35 -10.47
CA ARG A 149 6.83 2.51 -9.58
C ARG A 149 5.82 3.61 -9.85
N LEU A 150 5.62 3.98 -11.12
CA LEU A 150 4.65 5.02 -11.50
C LEU A 150 3.22 4.64 -11.10
N GLY A 151 2.83 3.37 -11.26
CA GLY A 151 1.52 2.89 -10.84
C GLY A 151 1.33 2.94 -9.33
N ASN A 152 2.39 2.82 -8.54
CA ASN A 152 2.35 2.94 -7.08
C ASN A 152 2.27 4.40 -6.58
N ASP A 153 2.52 5.41 -7.43
CA ASP A 153 2.41 6.82 -7.02
C ASP A 153 0.97 7.24 -6.74
N TYR A 154 -0.02 6.61 -7.36
CA TYR A 154 -1.45 6.88 -7.11
C TYR A 154 -1.94 6.35 -5.77
N ARG A 155 -1.54 5.16 -5.39
CA ARG A 155 -1.78 4.59 -4.07
C ARG A 155 -0.46 4.02 -3.56
N PRO A 156 0.29 4.79 -2.79
CA PRO A 156 1.61 4.39 -2.33
C PRO A 156 1.59 3.04 -1.63
N THR A 157 2.67 2.28 -1.80
CA THR A 157 2.90 1.07 -1.02
C THR A 157 2.94 1.41 0.47
N SER A 158 2.44 0.51 1.30
CA SER A 158 2.42 0.67 2.76
C SER A 158 3.83 0.74 3.35
N ALA A 159 3.94 1.19 4.59
CA ALA A 159 5.21 1.18 5.32
C ALA A 159 5.78 -0.24 5.45
N TYR A 160 4.92 -1.25 5.57
CA TYR A 160 5.30 -2.66 5.61
C TYR A 160 5.93 -3.13 4.30
N GLU A 161 5.29 -2.86 3.17
CA GLU A 161 5.78 -3.23 1.83
C GLU A 161 7.09 -2.49 1.49
N ARG A 162 7.14 -1.16 1.72
CA ARG A 162 8.38 -0.39 1.56
C ARG A 162 9.50 -0.92 2.45
N GLY A 163 9.17 -1.32 3.67
CA GLY A 163 10.15 -1.89 4.61
C GLY A 163 10.76 -3.19 4.11
N LYS A 164 9.98 -4.07 3.48
CA LYS A 164 10.47 -5.29 2.82
C LYS A 164 11.45 -4.94 1.69
N ARG A 165 11.05 -4.01 0.81
CA ARG A 165 11.92 -3.54 -0.27
C ARG A 165 13.22 -2.96 0.27
N TYR A 166 13.14 -2.07 1.25
CA TYR A 166 14.34 -1.46 1.84
C TYR A 166 15.25 -2.48 2.50
N ALA A 167 14.70 -3.47 3.20
CA ALA A 167 15.50 -4.53 3.80
C ALA A 167 16.24 -5.35 2.74
N HIS A 168 15.55 -5.74 1.67
CA HIS A 168 16.14 -6.46 0.55
C HIS A 168 17.26 -5.65 -0.14
N ARG A 169 16.98 -4.38 -0.50
CA ARG A 169 17.97 -3.51 -1.14
C ARG A 169 19.16 -3.24 -0.23
N LEU A 170 18.92 -3.03 1.07
CA LEU A 170 19.95 -2.76 2.05
C LEU A 170 20.98 -3.91 2.11
N GLU A 171 20.49 -5.15 2.05
CA GLU A 171 21.33 -6.35 2.07
C GLU A 171 22.05 -6.58 0.74
N HIS A 172 21.33 -6.53 -0.39
CA HIS A 172 21.84 -6.98 -1.70
C HIS A 172 22.53 -5.89 -2.51
N GLU A 173 22.13 -4.62 -2.35
CA GLU A 173 22.67 -3.51 -3.16
C GLU A 173 23.58 -2.57 -2.35
N PHE A 174 23.36 -2.43 -1.06
CA PHE A 174 24.04 -1.44 -0.24
C PHE A 174 24.88 -2.03 0.89
N ASN A 175 25.12 -3.35 0.91
CA ASN A 175 25.94 -4.06 1.89
C ASN A 175 25.65 -3.65 3.36
N GLY A 176 24.38 -3.44 3.71
CA GLY A 176 23.95 -3.01 5.04
C GLY A 176 24.15 -1.51 5.34
N ASN A 177 24.61 -0.70 4.38
CA ASN A 177 24.83 0.73 4.58
C ASN A 177 23.53 1.54 4.37
N ILE A 178 22.85 1.81 5.48
CA ILE A 178 21.57 2.54 5.47
C ILE A 178 21.71 3.99 4.97
N SER A 179 22.90 4.61 5.10
CA SER A 179 23.10 5.97 4.62
C SER A 179 23.09 6.02 3.10
N TRP A 180 23.78 5.08 2.46
CA TRP A 180 23.77 4.99 1.00
C TRP A 180 22.40 4.67 0.42
N LEU A 181 21.65 3.79 1.09
CA LEU A 181 20.27 3.52 0.69
C LEU A 181 19.40 4.78 0.86
N ALA A 182 19.58 5.55 1.94
CA ALA A 182 18.83 6.77 2.20
C ALA A 182 19.09 7.84 1.14
N ASP A 183 20.35 7.99 0.74
CA ASP A 183 20.75 8.92 -0.31
C ASP A 183 20.20 8.48 -1.69
N ALA A 184 20.26 7.18 -2.00
CA ALA A 184 19.72 6.62 -3.25
C ALA A 184 18.19 6.74 -3.36
N GLU A 185 17.47 6.58 -2.24
CA GLU A 185 16.01 6.73 -2.18
C GLU A 185 15.56 8.20 -1.99
N ASN A 186 16.48 9.11 -1.72
CA ASN A 186 16.20 10.51 -1.33
C ASN A 186 15.23 10.60 -0.13
N ILE A 187 15.40 9.70 0.86
CA ILE A 187 14.54 9.59 2.05
C ILE A 187 15.42 9.55 3.29
N SER A 188 14.93 10.13 4.40
CA SER A 188 15.70 10.13 5.65
C SER A 188 15.92 8.70 6.18
N ARG A 189 17.13 8.43 6.71
CA ARG A 189 17.49 7.16 7.38
C ARG A 189 16.45 6.72 8.42
N LYS A 190 15.87 7.69 9.14
CA LYS A 190 14.86 7.43 10.17
C LYS A 190 13.58 6.82 9.58
N ILE A 191 13.13 7.28 8.41
CA ILE A 191 11.95 6.73 7.74
C ILE A 191 12.25 5.31 7.25
N ILE A 192 13.41 5.09 6.62
CA ILE A 192 13.84 3.76 6.17
C ILE A 192 13.88 2.77 7.34
N THR A 193 14.55 3.14 8.45
CA THR A 193 14.63 2.29 9.64
C THR A 193 13.24 1.95 10.19
N ARG A 194 12.32 2.92 10.24
CA ARG A 194 10.94 2.69 10.67
C ARG A 194 10.20 1.71 9.77
N CYS A 195 10.33 1.88 8.46
CA CYS A 195 9.72 0.96 7.50
C CYS A 195 10.29 -0.46 7.65
N ILE A 196 11.62 -0.61 7.75
CA ILE A 196 12.27 -1.91 7.97
C ILE A 196 11.79 -2.57 9.27
N ASN A 197 11.69 -1.80 10.36
CA ASN A 197 11.16 -2.32 11.62
C ASN A 197 9.69 -2.72 11.51
N THR A 198 8.87 -1.96 10.77
CA THR A 198 7.48 -2.31 10.49
C THR A 198 7.39 -3.61 9.68
N ALA A 199 8.29 -3.81 8.70
CA ALA A 199 8.33 -5.02 7.89
C ALA A 199 8.74 -6.30 8.65
N ARG A 200 9.31 -6.16 9.85
CA ARG A 200 9.60 -7.29 10.76
C ARG A 200 8.40 -7.78 11.55
N LEU A 201 7.29 -7.04 11.53
CA LEU A 201 6.05 -7.53 12.12
C LEU A 201 5.55 -8.77 11.36
N PRO A 202 4.96 -9.75 12.06
CA PRO A 202 4.33 -10.88 11.42
C PRO A 202 3.24 -10.44 10.44
N LYS A 203 3.14 -11.12 9.30
CA LYS A 203 2.13 -10.80 8.27
C LYS A 203 0.71 -10.90 8.82
N SER A 204 0.44 -11.85 9.73
CA SER A 204 -0.84 -11.98 10.42
C SER A 204 -1.24 -10.73 11.20
N VAL A 205 -0.29 -9.98 11.75
CA VAL A 205 -0.57 -8.72 12.44
C VAL A 205 -0.97 -7.62 11.44
N VAL A 206 -0.26 -7.55 10.30
CA VAL A 206 -0.57 -6.55 9.26
C VAL A 206 -1.92 -6.83 8.59
N ALA A 207 -2.29 -8.10 8.45
CA ALA A 207 -3.57 -8.54 7.87
C ALA A 207 -4.79 -8.26 8.78
N LEU A 208 -4.59 -7.81 10.02
CA LEU A 208 -5.69 -7.34 10.88
C LEU A 208 -6.26 -6.00 10.43
N PHE A 209 -5.44 -5.15 9.82
CA PHE A 209 -5.87 -3.87 9.26
C PHE A 209 -6.70 -4.08 7.99
N ASN A 210 -7.63 -3.17 7.70
CA ASN A 210 -8.47 -3.29 6.50
C ASN A 210 -7.62 -3.17 5.24
N HIS A 211 -6.60 -2.30 5.27
CA HIS A 211 -5.53 -2.32 4.28
C HIS A 211 -4.18 -2.00 4.92
N PRO A 212 -3.06 -2.52 4.38
CA PRO A 212 -1.73 -2.35 4.98
C PRO A 212 -1.29 -0.90 5.18
N GLY A 213 -1.88 0.05 4.43
CA GLY A 213 -1.59 1.48 4.52
C GLY A 213 -2.07 2.14 5.81
N GLU A 214 -3.02 1.54 6.53
CA GLU A 214 -3.49 2.02 7.84
C GLU A 214 -2.39 1.94 8.90
N LEU A 215 -1.45 0.98 8.74
CA LEU A 215 -0.32 0.85 9.65
C LEU A 215 0.81 1.80 9.25
N SER A 216 0.91 2.94 9.94
CA SER A 216 1.99 3.90 9.71
C SER A 216 3.36 3.33 10.08
N ALA A 217 4.43 3.83 9.44
CA ALA A 217 5.81 3.43 9.77
C ALA A 217 6.18 3.70 11.23
N ARG A 218 5.60 4.76 11.85
CA ARG A 218 5.83 5.09 13.25
C ARG A 218 5.14 4.10 14.19
N THR A 219 3.90 3.79 13.90
CA THR A 219 3.10 2.84 14.69
C THR A 219 3.66 1.43 14.56
N GLY A 220 3.99 1.01 13.32
CA GLY A 220 4.59 -0.30 13.07
C GLY A 220 5.93 -0.49 13.77
N GLU A 221 6.82 0.52 13.74
CA GLU A 221 8.06 0.50 14.52
C GLU A 221 7.79 0.41 16.03
N SER A 222 6.78 1.14 16.53
CA SER A 222 6.42 1.11 17.95
C SER A 222 5.93 -0.28 18.36
N LEU A 223 5.04 -0.90 17.58
CA LEU A 223 4.58 -2.27 17.81
C LEU A 223 5.74 -3.25 17.79
N TYR A 224 6.60 -3.20 16.77
CA TYR A 224 7.77 -4.08 16.68
C TYR A 224 8.65 -3.98 17.92
N LYS A 225 9.00 -2.77 18.37
CA LYS A 225 9.83 -2.56 19.56
C LYS A 225 9.15 -3.03 20.84
N THR A 226 7.84 -2.82 20.95
CA THR A 226 7.06 -3.18 22.13
C THR A 226 6.95 -4.69 22.30
N PHE A 227 6.90 -5.43 21.20
CA PHE A 227 6.79 -6.88 21.20
C PHE A 227 8.13 -7.60 20.96
N SER A 228 9.24 -6.89 20.85
CA SER A 228 10.55 -7.51 20.75
C SER A 228 10.82 -8.42 21.95
N GLY A 229 11.05 -9.72 21.68
CA GLY A 229 11.14 -10.76 22.71
C GLY A 229 9.80 -11.26 23.27
N LYS A 230 8.68 -10.86 22.67
CA LYS A 230 7.30 -11.27 23.03
C LYS A 230 6.48 -11.62 21.79
N GLU A 231 7.14 -12.09 20.75
CA GLU A 231 6.53 -12.34 19.44
C GLU A 231 5.38 -13.35 19.51
N GLU A 232 5.51 -14.36 20.39
CA GLU A 232 4.47 -15.37 20.58
C GLU A 232 3.18 -14.76 21.15
N GLN A 233 3.29 -13.83 22.09
CA GLN A 233 2.12 -13.13 22.65
C GLN A 233 1.42 -12.28 21.61
N LEU A 234 2.20 -11.64 20.73
CA LEU A 234 1.67 -10.86 19.62
C LEU A 234 0.91 -11.75 18.62
N LEU A 235 1.50 -12.91 18.26
CA LEU A 235 0.87 -13.87 17.34
C LEU A 235 -0.42 -14.44 17.91
N GLN A 236 -0.43 -14.87 19.17
CA GLN A 236 -1.64 -15.38 19.84
C GLN A 236 -2.75 -14.33 19.88
N GLN A 237 -2.41 -13.07 20.15
CA GLN A 237 -3.40 -12.00 20.14
C GLN A 237 -3.91 -11.69 18.74
N ALA A 238 -3.03 -11.70 17.75
CA ALA A 238 -3.41 -11.51 16.36
C ALA A 238 -4.39 -12.61 15.90
N GLU A 239 -4.14 -13.86 16.28
CA GLU A 239 -5.02 -14.98 15.94
C GLU A 239 -6.43 -14.82 16.56
N ARG A 240 -6.51 -14.43 17.84
CA ARG A 240 -7.79 -14.12 18.51
C ARG A 240 -8.56 -13.00 17.80
N LEU A 241 -7.86 -11.98 17.32
CA LEU A 241 -8.49 -10.87 16.60
C LEU A 241 -8.96 -11.34 15.21
N HIS A 242 -8.20 -12.22 14.53
CA HIS A 242 -8.64 -12.81 13.28
C HIS A 242 -9.90 -13.66 13.43
N GLU A 243 -10.02 -14.44 14.50
CA GLU A 243 -11.23 -15.21 14.80
C GLU A 243 -12.44 -14.28 15.01
N ARG A 244 -12.25 -13.16 15.70
CA ARG A 244 -13.31 -12.15 15.88
C ARG A 244 -13.69 -11.49 14.55
N LYS A 245 -12.73 -11.16 13.68
CA LYS A 245 -13.01 -10.67 12.30
C LYS A 245 -13.82 -11.69 11.51
N LYS A 246 -13.44 -12.97 11.54
CA LYS A 246 -14.19 -14.05 10.90
C LYS A 246 -15.62 -14.20 11.44
N ALA A 247 -15.84 -13.89 12.72
CA ALA A 247 -17.16 -13.86 13.33
C ALA A 247 -17.98 -12.58 13.01
N GLY A 248 -17.47 -11.72 12.12
CA GLY A 248 -18.16 -10.51 11.65
C GLY A 248 -17.88 -9.25 12.47
N VAL A 249 -16.92 -9.27 13.39
CA VAL A 249 -16.53 -8.06 14.15
C VAL A 249 -15.60 -7.21 13.29
N MET A 250 -16.00 -5.97 13.02
CA MET A 250 -15.15 -4.99 12.34
C MET A 250 -14.32 -4.23 13.37
N PHE A 251 -13.10 -3.87 13.00
CA PHE A 251 -12.18 -3.09 13.82
C PHE A 251 -11.64 -1.91 13.04
N GLU A 252 -11.61 -0.74 13.67
CA GLU A 252 -10.86 0.40 13.18
C GLU A 252 -9.36 0.25 13.49
N ALA A 253 -8.51 0.91 12.72
CA ALA A 253 -7.05 0.78 12.84
C ALA A 253 -6.53 1.07 14.26
N ASP A 254 -7.04 2.12 14.91
CA ASP A 254 -6.66 2.50 16.28
C ASP A 254 -7.14 1.46 17.30
N GLU A 255 -8.27 0.83 17.05
CA GLU A 255 -8.80 -0.25 17.90
C GLU A 255 -7.93 -1.50 17.78
N VAL A 256 -7.52 -1.88 16.56
CA VAL A 256 -6.55 -2.98 16.34
C VAL A 256 -5.28 -2.74 17.15
N ILE A 257 -4.70 -1.52 17.06
CA ILE A 257 -3.48 -1.17 17.80
C ILE A 257 -3.68 -1.27 19.31
N SER A 258 -4.81 -0.76 19.81
CA SER A 258 -5.17 -0.81 21.23
C SER A 258 -5.29 -2.24 21.72
N LEU A 259 -6.04 -3.08 21.02
CA LEU A 259 -6.27 -4.49 21.36
C LEU A 259 -4.99 -5.32 21.30
N LEU A 260 -4.10 -5.08 20.33
CA LEU A 260 -2.80 -5.72 20.29
C LEU A 260 -1.95 -5.36 21.51
N THR A 261 -1.96 -4.10 21.95
CA THR A 261 -1.13 -3.61 23.06
C THR A 261 -1.71 -3.91 24.45
N GLU A 262 -2.99 -4.20 24.56
CA GLU A 262 -3.66 -4.53 25.82
C GLU A 262 -3.07 -5.77 26.52
N VAL A 263 -2.62 -6.75 25.75
CA VAL A 263 -2.01 -7.98 26.27
C VAL A 263 -0.76 -7.70 27.11
N LEU A 264 -0.05 -6.61 26.78
CA LEU A 264 1.15 -6.22 27.52
C LEU A 264 0.84 -5.46 28.81
N LYS A 265 -0.36 -4.87 28.92
CA LYS A 265 -0.80 -4.12 30.11
C LYS A 265 -1.37 -5.03 31.20
N LYS A 266 -1.81 -6.23 30.85
CA LYS A 266 -2.23 -7.23 31.84
C LYS A 266 -0.99 -7.97 32.34
N PRO A 267 -0.60 -7.86 33.61
CA PRO A 267 0.33 -8.81 34.21
C PRO A 267 -0.29 -10.19 34.02
N ALA A 268 0.52 -11.20 33.69
CA ALA A 268 0.08 -12.59 33.63
C ALA A 268 -0.66 -12.90 34.97
N GLY A 269 -1.97 -12.76 34.94
CA GLY A 269 -2.81 -12.96 36.11
C GLY A 269 -2.75 -14.43 36.44
N LYS A 270 -2.19 -14.75 37.62
CA LYS A 270 -2.46 -15.99 38.30
C LYS A 270 -3.96 -16.25 38.18
N GLU A 271 -4.32 -17.40 37.63
CA GLU A 271 -5.65 -17.95 37.78
C GLU A 271 -5.96 -17.99 39.29
N THR A 272 -6.66 -16.98 39.78
CA THR A 272 -7.33 -17.08 41.07
C THR A 272 -8.49 -18.03 40.86
N THR A 273 -8.24 -19.30 41.14
CA THR A 273 -9.29 -20.24 41.52
C THR A 273 -10.03 -19.59 42.71
N SER A 274 -11.12 -18.91 42.36
CA SER A 274 -12.10 -18.49 43.32
C SER A 274 -12.76 -19.76 43.90
N SER A 275 -12.19 -20.29 44.97
CA SER A 275 -12.90 -21.23 45.80
C SER A 275 -14.10 -20.49 46.43
N ARG A 276 -15.28 -20.72 45.85
CA ARG A 276 -16.53 -20.37 46.52
C ARG A 276 -16.62 -21.19 47.78
N HIS A 277 -16.32 -20.57 48.94
CA HIS A 277 -16.77 -21.08 50.20
C HIS A 277 -18.30 -20.99 50.23
N GLN A 278 -18.94 -22.15 50.08
CA GLN A 278 -20.35 -22.34 50.45
C GLN A 278 -20.45 -22.21 51.94
N PHE A 279 -21.04 -21.13 52.42
CA PHE A 279 -21.54 -21.07 53.81
C PHE A 279 -22.80 -21.93 53.90
N ALA A 280 -22.74 -22.95 54.76
CA ALA A 280 -23.91 -23.75 55.09
C ALA A 280 -24.91 -22.86 55.86
N PRO A 281 -26.24 -22.98 55.60
CA PRO A 281 -27.24 -22.29 56.41
C PRO A 281 -27.53 -23.07 57.68
N GLY A 282 -27.47 -22.39 58.83
CA GLY A 282 -28.07 -22.90 60.02
C GLY A 282 -27.20 -22.81 61.30
N ALA A 283 -27.25 -21.68 62.00
CA ALA A 283 -27.16 -21.67 63.45
C ALA A 283 -27.91 -20.42 64.01
N SER A 284 -29.09 -20.64 64.48
CA SER A 284 -29.85 -19.69 65.25
C SER A 284 -29.21 -19.59 66.65
N VAL A 285 -28.84 -18.37 67.07
CA VAL A 285 -28.40 -18.09 68.41
C VAL A 285 -29.59 -17.50 69.21
N LEU A 286 -30.04 -18.27 70.17
CA LEU A 286 -30.98 -17.81 71.18
C LEU A 286 -30.25 -16.90 72.18
N TYR A 287 -30.74 -15.70 72.36
CA TYR A 287 -30.39 -14.84 73.51
C TYR A 287 -31.11 -15.29 74.76
N LYS A 288 -30.33 -15.34 75.83
CA LYS A 288 -30.80 -15.15 77.19
C LYS A 288 -30.20 -13.86 77.80
#